data_6d1ff26a412231937736a116de0b60a2
#
_entry.id   6d1ff26a412231937736a116de0b60a2
#
_cell.length_a   1.000
_cell.length_b   1.000
_cell.length_c   1.000
_cell.angle_alpha   90.00
_cell.angle_beta   90.00
_cell.angle_gamma   90.00
#
_symmetry.space_group_name_H-M   'P 1'
#
loop_
_entity.id
_entity.type
_entity.pdbx_description
1 polymer ?
#
loop_
_entity_poly.entity_id
_entity_poly.type
_entity_poly.pdbx_seq_one_letter_code
_entity_poly.pdbx_strand_id
1 'polypeptide(L)'
;MRLIVLALMAALAGCGSTPPRVEVSDAWTRATAPGQSSGAVYATIVNDGGADQLVGVSTPAGGAMLHANDQEGGVARMRMVADVPLAAQSRLELAPGAMHVMLSGLKAPLVAGEHFPVTFRFAKAGPRTVEVAIVAAGAR
;
A
#
# COMPACT_ATOMS: atom_id res chain seq x y z
N MET A 1 4.58 66.76 18.71
CA MET A 1 5.00 65.93 17.57
C MET A 1 5.07 64.49 18.10
N ARG A 2 4.01 63.71 17.85
CA ARG A 2 3.88 62.33 18.32
C ARG A 2 4.18 61.38 17.15
N LEU A 3 5.29 60.67 17.22
CA LEU A 3 5.63 59.61 16.27
C LEU A 3 4.83 58.36 16.58
N ILE A 4 3.95 58.00 15.69
CA ILE A 4 3.23 56.73 15.71
C ILE A 4 4.13 55.72 14.96
N VAL A 5 4.73 54.79 15.68
CA VAL A 5 5.46 53.65 15.10
C VAL A 5 4.41 52.57 14.79
N LEU A 6 4.07 52.40 13.53
CA LEU A 6 3.25 51.30 13.04
C LEU A 6 4.15 50.03 12.99
N ALA A 7 3.97 49.14 13.96
CA ALA A 7 4.60 47.80 13.90
C ALA A 7 3.81 46.92 12.91
N LEU A 8 4.43 46.70 11.75
CA LEU A 8 3.93 45.77 10.73
C LEU A 8 4.24 44.35 11.18
N MET A 9 3.27 43.70 11.79
CA MET A 9 3.34 42.23 12.04
C MET A 9 3.21 41.51 10.70
N ALA A 10 4.35 41.04 10.16
CA ALA A 10 4.37 40.08 9.08
C ALA A 10 3.93 38.72 9.64
N ALA A 11 2.69 38.33 9.37
CA ALA A 11 2.22 36.97 9.59
C ALA A 11 2.95 36.05 8.59
N LEU A 12 3.96 35.32 9.05
CA LEU A 12 4.49 34.18 8.32
C LEU A 12 3.39 33.11 8.31
N ALA A 13 2.60 33.09 7.23
CA ALA A 13 1.79 31.94 6.90
C ALA A 13 2.75 30.80 6.53
N GLY A 14 3.13 30.00 7.51
CA GLY A 14 3.86 28.79 7.27
C GLY A 14 2.98 27.85 6.44
N CYS A 15 3.32 27.66 5.15
CA CYS A 15 2.79 26.56 4.35
C CYS A 15 3.30 25.25 4.93
N GLY A 16 2.75 24.80 6.04
CA GLY A 16 2.95 23.48 6.59
C GLY A 16 2.21 22.49 5.71
N SER A 17 2.92 21.63 4.95
CA SER A 17 2.31 20.50 4.27
C SER A 17 1.70 19.56 5.33
N THR A 18 0.42 19.21 5.16
CA THR A 18 -0.25 18.26 6.03
C THR A 18 0.48 16.91 5.95
N PRO A 19 0.86 16.30 7.08
CA PRO A 19 1.50 14.99 7.06
C PRO A 19 0.53 13.92 6.53
N PRO A 20 1.04 12.89 5.85
CA PRO A 20 0.21 11.79 5.41
C PRO A 20 -0.33 11.02 6.63
N ARG A 21 -1.53 10.49 6.47
CA ARG A 21 -2.17 9.61 7.45
C ARG A 21 -2.65 8.36 6.74
N VAL A 22 -1.81 7.35 6.73
CA VAL A 22 -2.02 6.15 5.95
C VAL A 22 -2.45 4.99 6.83
N GLU A 23 -3.54 4.33 6.44
CA GLU A 23 -4.04 3.11 7.04
C GLU A 23 -4.15 2.02 5.98
N VAL A 24 -3.74 0.80 6.33
CA VAL A 24 -3.90 -0.41 5.51
C VAL A 24 -4.89 -1.33 6.21
N SER A 25 -5.92 -1.75 5.50
CA SER A 25 -7.00 -2.56 6.05
C SER A 25 -7.47 -3.62 5.05
N ASP A 26 -8.33 -4.54 5.51
CA ASP A 26 -8.92 -5.62 4.72
C ASP A 26 -7.88 -6.39 3.87
N ALA A 27 -6.74 -6.72 4.52
CA ALA A 27 -5.67 -7.46 3.86
C ALA A 27 -5.99 -8.96 3.84
N TRP A 28 -5.96 -9.55 2.65
CA TRP A 28 -6.30 -10.95 2.45
C TRP A 28 -5.56 -11.57 1.27
N THR A 29 -5.49 -12.89 1.28
CA THR A 29 -4.96 -13.71 0.19
C THR A 29 -5.74 -15.02 0.10
N ARG A 30 -5.61 -15.71 -1.02
CA ARG A 30 -6.18 -17.06 -1.17
C ARG A 30 -5.20 -18.12 -0.71
N ALA A 31 -5.73 -19.19 -0.15
CA ALA A 31 -4.96 -20.39 0.14
C ALA A 31 -4.29 -20.92 -1.13
N THR A 32 -3.09 -21.47 -0.98
CA THR A 32 -2.33 -22.04 -2.08
C THR A 32 -2.49 -23.56 -2.14
N ALA A 33 -2.41 -24.10 -3.37
CA ALA A 33 -2.36 -25.53 -3.59
C ALA A 33 -1.00 -26.11 -3.18
N PRO A 34 -0.91 -27.43 -2.88
CA PRO A 34 0.36 -28.08 -2.63
C PRO A 34 1.37 -27.86 -3.77
N GLY A 35 2.59 -27.44 -3.43
CA GLY A 35 3.64 -27.13 -4.40
C GLY A 35 3.55 -25.78 -5.07
N GLN A 36 2.49 -25.02 -4.84
CA GLN A 36 2.38 -23.63 -5.31
C GLN A 36 3.24 -22.69 -4.46
N SER A 37 4.20 -22.03 -5.10
CA SER A 37 5.16 -21.13 -4.42
C SER A 37 4.88 -19.66 -4.63
N SER A 38 3.76 -19.31 -5.24
CA SER A 38 3.35 -17.92 -5.52
C SER A 38 1.92 -17.67 -5.07
N GLY A 39 1.62 -16.40 -4.80
CA GLY A 39 0.29 -15.95 -4.43
C GLY A 39 0.14 -14.46 -4.63
N ALA A 40 -1.00 -13.91 -4.25
CA ALA A 40 -1.27 -12.48 -4.33
C ALA A 40 -1.95 -12.00 -3.07
N VAL A 41 -1.51 -10.84 -2.56
CA VAL A 41 -2.15 -10.16 -1.42
C VAL A 41 -2.90 -8.94 -1.93
N TYR A 42 -4.09 -8.78 -1.40
CA TYR A 42 -5.00 -7.68 -1.67
C TYR A 42 -5.25 -6.91 -0.37
N ALA A 43 -5.43 -5.62 -0.48
CA ALA A 43 -5.70 -4.76 0.67
C ALA A 43 -6.28 -3.43 0.23
N THR A 44 -6.85 -2.71 1.18
CA THR A 44 -7.28 -1.33 1.00
C THR A 44 -6.30 -0.40 1.70
N ILE A 45 -5.80 0.61 1.00
CA ILE A 45 -4.92 1.64 1.54
C ILE A 45 -5.65 2.97 1.46
N VAL A 46 -5.82 3.63 2.60
CA VAL A 46 -6.48 4.94 2.72
C VAL A 46 -5.48 5.97 3.22
N ASN A 47 -5.41 7.10 2.57
CA ASN A 47 -4.63 8.25 3.01
C ASN A 47 -5.54 9.43 3.29
N ASP A 48 -5.76 9.74 4.56
CA ASP A 48 -6.57 10.87 5.05
C ASP A 48 -5.72 12.13 5.29
N GLY A 49 -4.47 12.12 4.93
CA GLY A 49 -3.53 13.22 5.14
C GLY A 49 -2.97 13.78 3.83
N GLY A 50 -1.79 14.36 3.90
CA GLY A 50 -1.05 14.85 2.76
C GLY A 50 -0.51 13.73 1.85
N ALA A 51 -0.07 14.07 0.65
CA ALA A 51 0.43 13.12 -0.33
C ALA A 51 1.62 12.29 0.19
N ASP A 52 1.69 11.05 -0.22
CA ASP A 52 2.75 10.10 0.08
C ASP A 52 3.04 9.19 -1.12
N GLN A 53 3.85 8.18 -0.93
CA GLN A 53 4.11 7.13 -1.91
C GLN A 53 4.23 5.77 -1.21
N LEU A 54 3.68 4.74 -1.81
CA LEU A 54 3.97 3.36 -1.41
C LEU A 54 5.25 2.92 -2.13
N VAL A 55 6.31 2.71 -1.38
CA VAL A 55 7.66 2.49 -1.94
C VAL A 55 8.17 1.05 -1.79
N GLY A 56 7.44 0.21 -1.09
CA GLY A 56 7.83 -1.20 -0.96
C GLY A 56 6.88 -2.02 -0.12
N VAL A 57 7.03 -3.33 -0.26
CA VAL A 57 6.31 -4.34 0.51
C VAL A 57 7.27 -5.44 0.90
N SER A 58 7.07 -6.06 2.04
CA SER A 58 7.86 -7.19 2.50
C SER A 58 7.04 -8.13 3.38
N THR A 59 7.46 -9.39 3.44
CA THR A 59 6.86 -10.40 4.31
C THR A 59 7.89 -11.47 4.66
N PRO A 60 7.86 -12.02 5.88
CA PRO A 60 8.68 -13.18 6.22
C PRO A 60 8.25 -14.47 5.50
N ALA A 61 7.05 -14.52 4.91
CA ALA A 61 6.53 -15.70 4.21
C ALA A 61 7.23 -16.00 2.87
N GLY A 62 7.91 -15.01 2.26
CA GLY A 62 8.61 -15.15 0.99
C GLY A 62 9.01 -13.81 0.41
N GLY A 63 9.20 -13.75 -0.92
CA GLY A 63 9.38 -12.51 -1.64
C GLY A 63 8.04 -11.78 -1.83
N ALA A 64 8.06 -10.46 -1.82
CA ALA A 64 6.88 -9.64 -2.06
C ALA A 64 7.24 -8.45 -2.95
N MET A 65 6.40 -8.15 -3.92
CA MET A 65 6.56 -6.99 -4.80
C MET A 65 5.21 -6.51 -5.33
N LEU A 66 5.13 -5.22 -5.67
CA LEU A 66 3.94 -4.65 -6.26
C LEU A 66 3.89 -4.95 -7.76
N HIS A 67 2.77 -5.44 -8.22
CA HIS A 67 2.46 -5.65 -9.62
C HIS A 67 1.20 -4.89 -10.02
N ALA A 68 1.22 -4.34 -11.23
CA ALA A 68 0.03 -3.78 -11.87
C ALA A 68 -0.34 -4.62 -13.09
N ASN A 69 -1.63 -4.71 -13.37
CA ASN A 69 -2.13 -5.29 -14.59
C ASN A 69 -2.33 -4.18 -15.62
N ASP A 70 -1.58 -4.23 -16.71
CA ASP A 70 -1.76 -3.36 -17.86
C ASP A 70 -2.42 -4.15 -19.00
N GLN A 71 -3.30 -3.48 -19.70
CA GLN A 71 -3.87 -4.01 -20.95
C GLN A 71 -3.32 -3.18 -22.12
N GLU A 72 -2.38 -3.74 -22.86
CA GLU A 72 -1.89 -3.17 -24.10
C GLU A 72 -2.29 -4.06 -25.28
N GLY A 73 -2.96 -3.46 -26.27
CA GLY A 73 -3.34 -4.16 -27.49
C GLY A 73 -4.23 -5.38 -27.28
N GLY A 74 -5.07 -5.39 -26.23
CA GLY A 74 -5.94 -6.51 -25.87
C GLY A 74 -5.25 -7.66 -25.16
N VAL A 75 -3.97 -7.51 -24.80
CA VAL A 75 -3.20 -8.50 -24.03
C VAL A 75 -3.00 -8.00 -22.61
N ALA A 76 -3.44 -8.77 -21.63
CA ALA A 76 -3.19 -8.49 -20.22
C ALA A 76 -1.71 -8.80 -19.89
N ARG A 77 -1.01 -7.82 -19.33
CA ARG A 77 0.38 -7.96 -18.87
C ARG A 77 0.51 -7.54 -17.43
N MET A 78 1.21 -8.34 -16.65
CA MET A 78 1.65 -7.95 -15.31
C MET A 78 3.03 -7.29 -15.40
N ARG A 79 3.18 -6.12 -14.78
CA ARG A 79 4.47 -5.46 -14.64
C ARG A 79 4.74 -5.10 -13.19
N MET A 80 6.01 -5.16 -12.81
CA MET A 80 6.45 -4.69 -11.50
C MET A 80 6.34 -3.18 -11.42
N VAL A 81 5.86 -2.68 -10.29
CA VAL A 81 5.74 -1.25 -9.98
C VAL A 81 6.60 -0.94 -8.77
N ALA A 82 7.49 0.05 -8.90
CA ALA A 82 8.37 0.44 -7.81
C ALA A 82 7.69 1.42 -6.84
N ASP A 83 7.37 2.61 -7.30
CA ASP A 83 6.81 3.67 -6.47
C ASP A 83 5.38 3.99 -6.93
N VAL A 84 4.44 3.87 -6.00
CA VAL A 84 3.03 4.14 -6.29
C VAL A 84 2.63 5.44 -5.60
N PRO A 85 2.31 6.49 -6.37
CA PRO A 85 1.82 7.73 -5.79
C PRO A 85 0.55 7.52 -4.99
N LEU A 86 0.49 8.12 -3.82
CA LEU A 86 -0.66 8.11 -2.94
C LEU A 86 -1.07 9.54 -2.67
N ALA A 87 -2.01 10.04 -3.46
CA ALA A 87 -2.46 11.42 -3.36
C ALA A 87 -3.03 11.73 -1.97
N ALA A 88 -3.05 13.02 -1.61
CA ALA A 88 -3.75 13.48 -0.42
C ALA A 88 -5.25 13.11 -0.52
N GLN A 89 -5.85 12.70 0.59
CA GLN A 89 -7.27 12.34 0.67
C GLN A 89 -7.66 11.31 -0.42
N SER A 90 -6.90 10.22 -0.51
CA SER A 90 -7.09 9.21 -1.55
C SER A 90 -7.21 7.81 -0.99
N ARG A 91 -7.65 6.90 -1.85
CA ARG A 91 -7.82 5.48 -1.57
C ARG A 91 -7.19 4.68 -2.70
N LEU A 92 -6.39 3.70 -2.36
CA LEU A 92 -5.80 2.74 -3.29
C LEU A 92 -6.32 1.34 -2.96
N GLU A 93 -6.99 0.72 -3.92
CA GLU A 93 -7.46 -0.66 -3.81
C GLU A 93 -6.49 -1.59 -4.50
N LEU A 94 -5.91 -2.50 -3.72
CA LEU A 94 -5.19 -3.67 -4.24
C LEU A 94 -6.20 -4.82 -4.32
N ALA A 95 -6.59 -5.20 -5.53
CA ALA A 95 -7.71 -6.10 -5.77
C ALA A 95 -7.42 -7.07 -6.93
N PRO A 96 -8.13 -8.22 -7.00
CA PRO A 96 -8.02 -9.12 -8.13
C PRO A 96 -8.29 -8.41 -9.46
N GLY A 97 -7.41 -8.61 -10.45
CA GLY A 97 -7.48 -7.94 -11.74
C GLY A 97 -6.94 -6.52 -11.76
N ALA A 98 -6.57 -5.96 -10.61
CA ALA A 98 -5.96 -4.65 -10.47
C ALA A 98 -4.53 -4.78 -9.92
N MET A 99 -3.98 -3.68 -9.40
CA MET A 99 -2.70 -3.71 -8.67
C MET A 99 -2.81 -4.66 -7.47
N HIS A 100 -1.74 -5.40 -7.19
CA HIS A 100 -1.68 -6.36 -6.08
C HIS A 100 -0.25 -6.54 -5.60
N VAL A 101 -0.09 -7.13 -4.42
CA VAL A 101 1.21 -7.61 -3.94
C VAL A 101 1.39 -9.03 -4.44
N MET A 102 2.38 -9.24 -5.31
CA MET A 102 2.77 -10.58 -5.76
C MET A 102 3.69 -11.22 -4.75
N LEU A 103 3.32 -12.40 -4.30
CA LEU A 103 4.16 -13.26 -3.45
C LEU A 103 4.91 -14.27 -4.32
N SER A 104 6.17 -14.48 -4.02
CA SER A 104 7.03 -15.44 -4.71
C SER A 104 7.92 -16.19 -3.72
N GLY A 105 8.33 -17.39 -4.09
CA GLY A 105 9.21 -18.19 -3.24
C GLY A 105 8.62 -18.45 -1.85
N LEU A 106 7.32 -18.71 -1.76
CA LEU A 106 6.66 -19.04 -0.50
C LEU A 106 7.35 -20.23 0.18
N LYS A 107 7.73 -20.05 1.45
CA LYS A 107 8.46 -21.03 2.24
C LYS A 107 7.57 -22.19 2.71
N ALA A 108 6.25 -21.93 2.79
CA ALA A 108 5.24 -22.89 3.20
C ALA A 108 3.92 -22.59 2.48
N PRO A 109 3.02 -23.57 2.33
CA PRO A 109 1.68 -23.32 1.80
C PRO A 109 0.91 -22.30 2.64
N LEU A 110 0.10 -21.47 1.98
CA LEU A 110 -0.85 -20.58 2.65
C LEU A 110 -2.12 -21.38 2.94
N VAL A 111 -2.43 -21.53 4.23
CA VAL A 111 -3.53 -22.37 4.72
C VAL A 111 -4.71 -21.49 5.13
N ALA A 112 -5.89 -21.78 4.62
CA ALA A 112 -7.11 -21.05 4.95
C ALA A 112 -7.36 -21.06 6.48
N GLY A 113 -7.73 -19.88 7.01
CA GLY A 113 -7.93 -19.67 8.45
C GLY A 113 -6.69 -19.18 9.19
N GLU A 114 -5.51 -19.28 8.59
CA GLU A 114 -4.28 -18.73 9.14
C GLU A 114 -4.06 -17.28 8.71
N HIS A 115 -3.05 -16.64 9.32
CA HIS A 115 -2.65 -15.26 9.04
C HIS A 115 -1.13 -15.17 8.96
N PHE A 116 -0.62 -14.18 8.25
CA PHE A 116 0.79 -13.83 8.24
C PHE A 116 0.99 -12.32 8.07
N PRO A 117 2.09 -11.76 8.56
CA PRO A 117 2.31 -10.32 8.47
C PRO A 117 2.84 -9.91 7.10
N VAL A 118 2.36 -8.77 6.60
CA VAL A 118 2.90 -8.04 5.46
C VAL A 118 3.15 -6.61 5.87
N THR A 119 4.32 -6.09 5.56
CA THR A 119 4.71 -4.72 5.83
C THR A 119 4.66 -3.91 4.53
N PHE A 120 3.84 -2.88 4.52
CA PHE A 120 3.79 -1.86 3.48
C PHE A 120 4.64 -0.68 3.94
N ARG A 121 5.54 -0.22 3.10
CA ARG A 121 6.43 0.89 3.42
C ARG A 121 6.07 2.11 2.60
N PHE A 122 5.82 3.21 3.29
CA PHE A 122 5.49 4.51 2.70
C PHE A 122 6.66 5.46 2.86
N ALA A 123 6.86 6.35 1.88
CA ALA A 123 8.01 7.26 1.86
C ALA A 123 8.03 8.21 3.05
N LYS A 124 6.88 8.73 3.46
CA LYS A 124 6.73 9.69 4.58
C LYS A 124 6.10 9.05 5.81
N ALA A 125 5.01 8.31 5.66
CA ALA A 125 4.32 7.67 6.78
C ALA A 125 5.12 6.51 7.40
N GLY A 126 6.12 5.98 6.69
CA GLY A 126 6.92 4.85 7.15
C GLY A 126 6.23 3.49 7.02
N PRO A 127 6.68 2.48 7.78
CA PRO A 127 6.13 1.13 7.65
C PRO A 127 4.75 1.00 8.31
N ARG A 128 3.89 0.20 7.67
CA ARG A 128 2.62 -0.30 8.23
C ARG A 128 2.58 -1.80 8.07
N THR A 129 2.57 -2.52 9.18
CA THR A 129 2.47 -3.98 9.19
C THR A 129 1.04 -4.39 9.50
N VAL A 130 0.49 -5.27 8.67
CA VAL A 130 -0.87 -5.80 8.82
C VAL A 130 -0.86 -7.32 8.79
N GLU A 131 -1.79 -7.93 9.49
CA GLU A 131 -2.04 -9.37 9.40
C GLU A 131 -2.93 -9.65 8.18
N VAL A 132 -2.42 -10.46 7.27
CA VAL A 132 -3.13 -10.88 6.07
C VAL A 132 -3.91 -12.15 6.37
N ALA A 133 -5.21 -12.10 6.20
CA ALA A 133 -6.08 -13.26 6.36
C ALA A 133 -5.99 -14.17 5.14
N ILE A 134 -5.78 -15.46 5.37
CA ILE A 134 -5.80 -16.48 4.32
C ILE A 134 -7.20 -17.05 4.22
N VAL A 135 -7.85 -16.82 3.07
CA VAL A 135 -9.19 -17.32 2.80
C VAL A 135 -9.13 -18.55 1.88
N ALA A 136 -10.17 -19.36 1.92
CA ALA A 136 -10.26 -20.51 1.03
C ALA A 136 -10.21 -20.09 -0.44
N ALA A 137 -9.60 -20.91 -1.29
CA ALA A 137 -9.61 -20.70 -2.73
C ALA A 137 -11.05 -20.59 -3.24
N GLY A 138 -11.39 -19.49 -3.93
CA GLY A 138 -12.74 -19.22 -4.43
C GLY A 138 -13.69 -18.55 -3.43
N ALA A 139 -13.25 -18.22 -2.22
CA ALA A 139 -14.09 -17.52 -1.23
C ALA A 139 -14.27 -16.02 -1.52
N ARG A 140 -13.40 -15.41 -2.31
CA ARG A 140 -13.45 -13.97 -2.72
C ARG A 140 -12.93 -13.81 -4.15
#